data_397139aca449e45f4fe771af9bf60428
#
_entry.id   397139aca449e45f4fe771af9bf60428
#
_cell.length_a   1.000
_cell.length_b   1.000
_cell.length_c   1.000
_cell.angle_alpha   90.00
_cell.angle_beta   90.00
_cell.angle_gamma   90.00
#
_symmetry.space_group_name_H-M   'P 1'
#
loop_
_entity.id
_entity.type
_entity.pdbx_description
1 polymer ?
#
loop_
_entity_poly.entity_id
_entity_poly.type
_entity_poly.pdbx_seq_one_letter_code
_entity_poly.pdbx_strand_id
1 'polypeptide(L)'
;MKQIVTVTEVEGEGLEALLGQNVLLFCLNYIYTGKLVGVNATFVKLEGAKIVYETGPFSDKNYKDAQNLPASEWYVQTSAIESFGLGK
;
A
#
# COMPACT_ATOMS: atom_id res chain seq x y z
N MET A 1 17.73 -27.40 -10.82
CA MET A 1 18.03 -26.49 -9.71
C MET A 1 17.21 -25.22 -9.83
N LYS A 2 16.68 -24.78 -8.75
CA LYS A 2 15.92 -23.55 -8.75
C LYS A 2 16.84 -22.34 -8.71
N GLN A 3 16.65 -21.43 -9.63
CA GLN A 3 17.37 -20.19 -9.66
C GLN A 3 16.69 -19.18 -8.74
N ILE A 4 17.47 -18.55 -7.91
CA ILE A 4 16.98 -17.48 -7.04
C ILE A 4 17.34 -16.16 -7.67
N VAL A 5 16.33 -15.35 -7.92
CA VAL A 5 16.52 -13.98 -8.39
C VAL A 5 16.48 -13.05 -7.18
N THR A 6 17.57 -12.38 -6.93
CA THR A 6 17.65 -11.41 -5.85
C THR A 6 17.12 -10.08 -6.34
N VAL A 7 16.14 -9.55 -5.62
CA VAL A 7 15.66 -8.19 -5.86
C VAL A 7 16.60 -7.25 -5.12
N THR A 8 17.33 -6.48 -5.89
CA THR A 8 18.27 -5.50 -5.32
C THR A 8 17.52 -4.20 -5.09
N GLU A 9 17.83 -3.57 -3.97
CA GLU A 9 17.29 -2.25 -3.70
C GLU A 9 17.85 -1.24 -4.70
N VAL A 10 16.95 -0.55 -5.39
CA VAL A 10 17.31 0.45 -6.39
C VAL A 10 16.73 1.78 -5.96
N GLU A 11 17.57 2.80 -5.91
CA GLU A 11 17.13 4.14 -5.56
C GLU A 11 16.04 4.62 -6.54
N GLY A 12 14.97 5.17 -5.98
CA GLY A 12 13.82 5.62 -6.77
C GLY A 12 12.82 4.54 -7.11
N GLU A 13 13.00 3.34 -6.59
CA GLU A 13 12.06 2.23 -6.78
C GLU A 13 11.54 1.72 -5.43
N GLY A 14 10.48 0.93 -5.49
CA GLY A 14 9.85 0.33 -4.32
C GLY A 14 8.95 1.31 -3.58
N LEU A 15 8.69 1.01 -2.32
CA LEU A 15 7.78 1.81 -1.49
C LEU A 15 8.26 3.26 -1.35
N GLU A 16 9.55 3.47 -1.21
CA GLU A 16 10.08 4.82 -1.04
C GLU A 16 9.81 5.72 -2.24
N ALA A 17 9.76 5.14 -3.44
CA ALA A 17 9.45 5.89 -4.65
C ALA A 17 8.01 6.40 -4.67
N LEU A 18 7.15 5.83 -3.85
CA LEU A 18 5.73 6.19 -3.79
C LEU A 18 5.40 7.18 -2.68
N LEU A 19 6.41 7.67 -1.95
CA LEU A 19 6.19 8.67 -0.91
C LEU A 19 5.48 9.89 -1.48
N GLY A 20 4.44 10.33 -0.77
CA GLY A 20 3.60 11.45 -1.19
C GLY A 20 2.46 11.07 -2.13
N GLN A 21 2.40 9.83 -2.57
CA GLN A 21 1.36 9.35 -3.49
C GLN A 21 0.31 8.53 -2.75
N ASN A 22 -0.88 8.45 -3.34
CA ASN A 22 -1.88 7.49 -2.88
C ASN A 22 -1.46 6.10 -3.32
N VAL A 23 -1.38 5.20 -2.37
CA VAL A 23 -0.97 3.82 -2.62
C VAL A 23 -2.10 2.85 -2.31
N LEU A 24 -2.03 1.69 -2.93
CA LEU A 24 -2.90 0.57 -2.65
C LEU A 24 -2.01 -0.57 -2.15
N LEU A 25 -2.31 -1.06 -0.96
CA LEU A 25 -1.55 -2.11 -0.31
C LEU A 25 -2.42 -3.35 -0.19
N PHE A 26 -2.07 -4.39 -0.94
CA PHE A 26 -2.69 -5.70 -0.78
C PHE A 26 -1.95 -6.42 0.33
N CYS A 27 -2.65 -6.61 1.44
CA CYS A 27 -2.10 -7.28 2.61
C CYS A 27 -2.70 -8.67 2.74
N LEU A 28 -2.18 -9.46 3.68
CA LEU A 28 -2.61 -10.86 3.82
C LEU A 28 -4.09 -10.99 4.12
N ASN A 29 -4.66 -10.09 4.92
CA ASN A 29 -6.06 -10.16 5.32
C ASN A 29 -6.93 -9.04 4.78
N TYR A 30 -6.34 -7.88 4.57
CA TYR A 30 -7.09 -6.67 4.21
C TYR A 30 -6.36 -5.89 3.12
N ILE A 31 -7.09 -4.98 2.50
CA ILE A 31 -6.55 -4.05 1.52
C ILE A 31 -6.63 -2.65 2.12
N TYR A 32 -5.52 -1.93 2.09
CA TYR A 32 -5.46 -0.57 2.61
C TYR A 32 -5.08 0.39 1.50
N THR A 33 -5.59 1.60 1.59
CA THR A 33 -5.21 2.69 0.69
C THR A 33 -5.04 3.96 1.49
N GLY A 34 -4.24 4.86 1.00
CA GLY A 34 -3.99 6.14 1.62
C GLY A 34 -2.75 6.81 1.04
N LYS A 35 -2.49 8.01 1.50
CA LYS A 35 -1.28 8.73 1.10
C LYS A 35 -0.09 8.19 1.89
N LEU A 36 0.91 7.73 1.19
CA LEU A 36 2.12 7.19 1.82
C LEU A 36 3.00 8.33 2.29
N VAL A 37 3.16 8.46 3.59
CA VAL A 37 3.92 9.57 4.19
C VAL A 37 5.15 9.11 4.96
N GLY A 38 5.33 7.82 5.13
CA GLY A 38 6.51 7.30 5.82
C GLY A 38 6.75 5.83 5.49
N VAL A 39 8.01 5.46 5.41
CA VAL A 39 8.43 4.08 5.14
C VAL A 39 9.65 3.77 5.98
N ASN A 40 9.64 2.63 6.65
CA ASN A 40 10.84 2.07 7.23
C ASN A 40 10.82 0.55 7.06
N ALA A 41 11.79 -0.14 7.64
CA ALA A 41 11.92 -1.58 7.47
C ALA A 41 10.76 -2.37 8.09
N THR A 42 10.05 -1.80 9.06
CA THR A 42 9.04 -2.50 9.85
C THR A 42 7.63 -2.15 9.45
N PHE A 43 7.36 -0.89 9.13
CA PHE A 43 6.02 -0.45 8.78
C PHE A 43 6.04 0.73 7.82
N VAL A 44 4.88 0.98 7.23
CA VAL A 44 4.61 2.18 6.45
C VAL A 44 3.55 3.00 7.18
N LYS A 45 3.57 4.30 6.97
CA LYS A 45 2.61 5.22 7.54
C LYS A 45 1.75 5.79 6.42
N LEU A 46 0.45 5.68 6.60
CA LEU A 46 -0.54 6.23 5.67
C LEU A 46 -1.29 7.37 6.31
N GLU A 47 -1.59 8.39 5.51
CA GLU A 47 -2.44 9.50 5.90
C GLU A 47 -3.76 9.42 5.13
N GLY A 48 -4.87 9.69 5.81
CA GLY A 48 -6.19 9.57 5.20
C GLY A 48 -6.50 8.14 4.79
N ALA A 49 -6.07 7.18 5.59
CA ALA A 49 -6.15 5.77 5.23
C ALA A 49 -7.57 5.24 5.24
N LYS A 50 -7.82 4.32 4.33
CA LYS A 50 -9.08 3.59 4.23
C LYS A 50 -8.79 2.10 4.14
N ILE A 51 -9.73 1.31 4.65
CA ILE A 51 -9.76 -0.11 4.39
C ILE A 51 -10.68 -0.32 3.18
N VAL A 52 -10.23 -1.14 2.23
CA VAL A 52 -10.97 -1.40 0.99
C VAL A 52 -11.56 -2.80 1.06
N TYR A 53 -12.88 -2.88 1.03
CA TYR A 53 -13.58 -4.16 1.01
C TYR A 53 -13.83 -4.66 -0.40
N GLU A 54 -14.05 -3.74 -1.33
CA GLU A 54 -14.25 -4.06 -2.72
C GLU A 54 -13.64 -2.95 -3.58
N THR A 55 -12.71 -3.31 -4.45
CA THR A 55 -12.03 -2.31 -5.28
C THR A 55 -12.94 -1.80 -6.39
N GLY A 56 -13.81 -2.67 -6.90
CA GLY A 56 -14.47 -2.42 -8.17
C GLY A 56 -13.46 -2.46 -9.32
N PRO A 57 -13.90 -2.16 -10.54
CA PRO A 57 -12.98 -2.08 -11.67
C PRO A 57 -11.94 -0.99 -11.44
N PHE A 58 -10.68 -1.27 -11.77
CA PHE A 58 -9.62 -0.27 -11.60
C PHE A 58 -9.72 0.89 -12.58
N SER A 59 -10.54 0.76 -13.60
CA SER A 59 -10.88 1.86 -14.49
C SER A 59 -11.82 2.89 -13.83
N ASP A 60 -12.51 2.51 -12.75
CA ASP A 60 -13.37 3.42 -12.02
C ASP A 60 -12.53 4.33 -11.13
N LYS A 61 -12.97 5.58 -11.00
CA LYS A 61 -12.27 6.60 -10.23
C LYS A 61 -12.22 6.28 -8.73
N ASN A 62 -13.28 5.68 -8.21
CA ASN A 62 -13.42 5.40 -6.78
C ASN A 62 -13.48 3.90 -6.53
N TYR A 63 -13.12 3.49 -5.31
CA TYR A 63 -13.32 2.13 -4.86
C TYR A 63 -14.81 1.88 -4.64
N LYS A 64 -15.25 0.67 -4.95
CA LYS A 64 -16.67 0.32 -4.81
C LYS A 64 -17.10 0.32 -3.36
N ASP A 65 -16.28 -0.21 -2.46
CA ASP A 65 -16.56 -0.23 -1.04
C ASP A 65 -15.28 -0.02 -0.25
N ALA A 66 -15.16 1.14 0.34
CA ALA A 66 -14.02 1.49 1.18
C ALA A 66 -14.50 2.37 2.33
N GLN A 67 -13.91 2.17 3.50
CA GLN A 67 -14.28 2.92 4.70
C GLN A 67 -13.05 3.61 5.28
N ASN A 68 -13.26 4.82 5.74
CA ASN A 68 -12.21 5.55 6.46
C ASN A 68 -11.86 4.80 7.75
N LEU A 69 -10.58 4.70 8.01
CA LEU A 69 -10.12 4.19 9.29
C LEU A 69 -10.32 5.25 10.37
N PRO A 70 -10.42 4.83 11.64
CA PRO A 70 -10.80 5.76 12.71
C PRO A 70 -9.79 6.86 13.00
N ALA A 71 -8.53 6.68 12.60
CA ALA A 71 -7.50 7.70 12.78
C ALA A 71 -7.01 8.21 11.42
N SER A 72 -6.61 9.48 11.36
CA SER A 72 -6.09 10.06 10.13
C SER A 72 -4.75 9.46 9.71
N GLU A 73 -3.97 8.98 10.67
CA GLU A 73 -2.71 8.30 10.43
C GLU A 73 -2.84 6.83 10.79
N TRP A 74 -2.34 5.98 9.92
CA TRP A 74 -2.45 4.53 10.09
C TRP A 74 -1.16 3.85 9.69
N TYR A 75 -0.77 2.85 10.45
CA TYR A 75 0.47 2.13 10.21
C TYR A 75 0.15 0.72 9.72
N VAL A 76 0.84 0.30 8.68
CA VAL A 76 0.72 -1.06 8.12
C VAL A 76 2.09 -1.72 8.21
N GLN A 77 2.14 -2.91 8.78
CA GLN A 77 3.39 -3.64 8.89
C GLN A 77 3.85 -4.12 7.50
N THR A 78 5.12 -3.88 7.19
CA THR A 78 5.66 -4.29 5.89
C THR A 78 5.57 -5.80 5.68
N SER A 79 5.68 -6.57 6.76
CA SER A 79 5.59 -8.04 6.68
C SER A 79 4.20 -8.53 6.27
N ALA A 80 3.18 -7.71 6.40
CA ALA A 80 1.81 -8.05 6.00
C ALA A 80 1.50 -7.64 4.56
N ILE A 81 2.35 -6.85 3.93
CA ILE A 81 2.11 -6.37 2.57
C ILE A 81 2.53 -7.44 1.57
N GLU A 82 1.56 -7.91 0.78
CA GLU A 82 1.81 -8.90 -0.26
C GLU A 82 2.24 -8.22 -1.56
N SER A 83 1.55 -7.16 -1.94
CA SER A 83 1.86 -6.38 -3.12
C SER A 83 1.38 -4.95 -2.93
N PHE A 84 1.95 -4.04 -3.68
CA PHE A 84 1.61 -2.63 -3.55
C PHE A 84 1.83 -1.88 -4.86
N GLY A 85 1.19 -0.74 -4.97
CA GLY A 85 1.34 0.12 -6.13
C GLY A 85 0.56 1.40 -5.92
N LEU A 86 0.45 2.20 -6.98
CA LEU A 86 -0.37 3.40 -6.94
C LEU A 86 -1.84 3.02 -6.85
N GLY A 87 -2.57 3.68 -5.96
CA GLY A 87 -4.00 3.51 -5.80
C GLY A 87 -4.82 4.49 -6.64
N LYS A 88 -6.11 4.44 -6.45
CA LYS A 88 -7.04 5.35 -7.12
C LYS A 88 -6.98 6.75 -6.54
#